data_af141cf8107e6d5988ca55480ba61e60
#
_entry.id   af141cf8107e6d5988ca55480ba61e60
#
_cell.length_a   1.000
_cell.length_b   1.000
_cell.length_c   1.000
_cell.angle_alpha   90.00
_cell.angle_beta   90.00
_cell.angle_gamma   90.00
#
_symmetry.space_group_name_H-M   'P 1'
#
loop_
_entity.id
_entity.type
_entity.pdbx_description
1 polymer ?
#
loop_
_entity_poly.entity_id
_entity_poly.type
_entity_poly.pdbx_seq_one_letter_code
_entity_poly.pdbx_strand_id
1 'polypeptide(L)' 'IQHLTFLRMKHARYLLGTTDDKVEVIARAVGYESPFTFSNTFKKWVGWRPSELR' A
#
# COMPACT_ATOMS: atom_id res chain seq x y z
N ILE A 1 -6.71 15.90 -1.65
CA ILE A 1 -5.70 15.18 -2.41
C ILE A 1 -4.81 14.37 -1.50
N GLN A 2 -4.21 15.03 -0.51
CA GLN A 2 -3.41 14.32 0.49
C GLN A 2 -4.28 13.37 1.31
N HIS A 3 -5.52 13.78 1.53
CA HIS A 3 -6.48 12.96 2.26
C HIS A 3 -6.73 11.63 1.53
N LEU A 4 -6.86 11.67 0.22
CA LEU A 4 -7.08 10.46 -0.57
C LEU A 4 -5.89 9.51 -0.49
N THR A 5 -4.67 10.05 -0.58
CA THR A 5 -3.46 9.24 -0.46
C THR A 5 -3.39 8.58 0.93
N PHE A 6 -3.71 9.34 1.96
CA PHE A 6 -3.74 8.81 3.32
C PHE A 6 -4.71 7.64 3.43
N LEU A 7 -5.91 7.79 2.89
CA LEU A 7 -6.91 6.72 2.93
C LEU A 7 -6.46 5.49 2.18
N ARG A 8 -5.82 5.67 1.03
CA ARG A 8 -5.30 4.56 0.26
C ARG A 8 -4.22 3.79 1.02
N MET A 9 -3.32 4.52 1.66
CA MET A 9 -2.24 3.89 2.43
C MET A 9 -2.79 3.18 3.67
N LYS A 10 -3.77 3.78 4.33
CA LYS A 10 -4.42 3.16 5.47
C LYS A 10 -5.10 1.86 5.07
N HIS A 11 -5.82 1.87 3.95
CA HIS A 11 -6.49 0.68 3.43
C HIS A 11 -5.47 -0.40 3.05
N ALA A 12 -4.39 0.00 2.40
CA ALA A 12 -3.34 -0.94 2.00
C ALA A 12 -2.72 -1.63 3.23
N ARG A 13 -2.44 -0.85 4.26
CA ARG A 13 -1.88 -1.41 5.49
C ARG A 13 -2.84 -2.41 6.13
N TYR A 14 -4.12 -2.11 6.11
CA TYR A 14 -5.14 -3.03 6.61
C TYR A 14 -5.12 -4.34 5.83
N LEU A 15 -5.10 -4.25 4.50
CA LEU A 15 -5.09 -5.44 3.65
C LEU A 15 -3.82 -6.27 3.87
N LEU A 16 -2.68 -5.62 4.03
CA LEU A 16 -1.42 -6.32 4.28
C LEU A 16 -1.47 -7.15 5.56
N GLY A 17 -2.21 -6.68 6.56
CA GLY A 17 -2.31 -7.36 7.84
C GLY A 17 -3.44 -8.39 7.92
N THR A 18 -4.42 -8.32 7.02
CA THR A 18 -5.63 -9.16 7.11
C THR A 18 -5.79 -10.14 5.96
N THR A 19 -4.99 -10.01 4.91
CA THR A 19 -5.06 -10.92 3.75
C THR A 19 -3.69 -11.46 3.43
N ASP A 20 -3.65 -12.51 2.62
CA ASP A 20 -2.42 -13.08 2.09
C ASP A 20 -2.13 -12.61 0.68
N ASP A 21 -2.82 -11.58 0.22
CA ASP A 21 -2.66 -11.06 -1.12
C ASP A 21 -1.26 -10.52 -1.33
N LYS A 22 -0.76 -10.66 -2.55
CA LYS A 22 0.54 -10.12 -2.92
C LYS A 22 0.49 -8.60 -2.91
N VAL A 23 1.64 -7.97 -2.69
CA VAL A 23 1.74 -6.51 -2.67
C VAL A 23 1.19 -5.90 -3.96
N GLU A 24 1.48 -6.50 -5.11
CA GLU A 24 0.97 -5.99 -6.38
C GLU A 24 -0.56 -6.04 -6.47
N VAL A 25 -1.17 -7.04 -5.88
CA VAL A 25 -2.63 -7.15 -5.83
C VAL A 25 -3.21 -6.05 -4.96
N ILE A 26 -2.59 -5.84 -3.80
CA ILE A 26 -3.02 -4.80 -2.87
C ILE A 26 -2.85 -3.40 -3.50
N ALA A 27 -1.74 -3.19 -4.21
CA ALA A 27 -1.52 -1.91 -4.89
C ALA A 27 -2.65 -1.59 -5.86
N ARG A 28 -3.06 -2.57 -6.65
CA ARG A 28 -4.17 -2.38 -7.59
C ARG A 28 -5.50 -2.18 -6.88
N ALA A 29 -5.69 -2.90 -5.78
CA ALA A 29 -6.93 -2.79 -5.02
C ALA A 29 -7.13 -1.40 -4.45
N VAL A 30 -6.05 -0.69 -4.12
CA VAL A 30 -6.14 0.66 -3.59
C VAL A 30 -5.96 1.73 -4.67
N GLY A 31 -5.91 1.33 -5.93
CA GLY A 31 -5.94 2.27 -7.05
C GLY A 31 -4.59 2.63 -7.65
N TYR A 32 -3.55 1.87 -7.39
CA TYR A 32 -2.24 2.10 -7.99
C TYR A 32 -2.03 1.13 -9.15
N GLU A 33 -1.54 1.66 -10.27
CA GLU A 33 -1.25 0.83 -11.43
C GLU A 33 0.08 0.10 -11.29
N SER A 34 1.04 0.71 -10.61
CA SER A 34 2.39 0.18 -10.47
C SER A 34 2.67 -0.17 -9.01
N PRO A 35 3.05 -1.41 -8.71
CA PRO A 35 3.44 -1.77 -7.34
C PRO A 35 4.69 -1.03 -6.90
N PHE A 36 5.54 -0.62 -7.84
CA PHE A 36 6.73 0.16 -7.52
C PHE A 36 6.35 1.53 -6.96
N THR A 37 5.45 2.24 -7.65
CA THR A 37 4.97 3.54 -7.18
C THR A 37 4.25 3.40 -5.85
N PHE A 38 3.44 2.36 -5.72
CA PHE A 38 2.75 2.07 -4.48
C PHE A 38 3.73 1.86 -3.32
N SER A 39 4.75 1.05 -3.53
CA SER A 39 5.76 0.78 -2.49
C SER A 39 6.46 2.05 -2.03
N ASN A 40 6.86 2.90 -2.98
CA ASN A 40 7.52 4.15 -2.63
C ASN A 40 6.61 5.06 -1.83
N THR A 41 5.36 5.19 -2.23
CA THR A 41 4.39 6.01 -1.52
C THR A 41 4.10 5.43 -0.15
N PHE A 42 3.94 4.13 -0.07
CA PHE A 42 3.69 3.44 1.19
C PHE A 42 4.82 3.69 2.19
N LYS A 43 6.06 3.55 1.73
CA LYS A 43 7.21 3.81 2.59
C LYS A 43 7.23 5.25 3.07
N LYS A 44 6.87 6.20 2.21
CA LYS A 44 6.85 7.61 2.56
C LYS A 44 5.82 7.91 3.64
N TRP A 45 4.65 7.27 3.57
CA TRP A 45 3.56 7.55 4.50
C TRP A 45 3.61 6.70 5.78
N VAL A 46 4.04 5.48 5.67
CA VAL A 46 4.01 4.53 6.79
C VAL A 46 5.37 4.38 7.44
N GLY A 47 6.45 4.58 6.68
CA GLY A 47 7.80 4.51 7.20
C GLY A 47 8.56 3.24 6.86
N TRP A 48 7.91 2.28 6.22
CA TRP A 48 8.54 1.03 5.80
C TRP A 48 7.85 0.51 4.55
N ARG A 49 8.52 -0.39 3.85
CA ARG A 49 7.96 -0.94 2.60
C ARG A 49 6.98 -2.07 2.89
N PRO A 50 5.95 -2.25 2.02
CA PRO A 50 5.01 -3.35 2.22
C PRO A 50 5.67 -4.71 2.26
N SER A 51 6.74 -4.91 1.49
CA SER A 51 7.44 -6.18 1.45
C SER A 51 8.15 -6.50 2.77
N GLU A 52 8.40 -5.51 3.61
CA GLU A 52 9.05 -5.74 4.90
C GLU A 52 8.09 -6.34 5.91
N LEU A 53 6.79 -6.18 5.71
CA LEU A 53 5.80 -6.80 6.59
C LEU A 53 5.70 -8.30 6.29
N ARG A 54 5.96 -8.68 5.06
CA ARG A 54 5.90 -10.06 4.60
C ARG A 54 7.25 -10.53 4.10
#